data_12f258a77818c8f7563046b112208c57
#
_entry.id   12f258a77818c8f7563046b112208c57
#
_cell.length_a   1.000
_cell.length_b   1.000
_cell.length_c   1.000
_cell.angle_alpha   90.00
_cell.angle_beta   90.00
_cell.angle_gamma   90.00
#
_symmetry.space_group_name_H-M   'P 1'
#
loop_
_entity.id
_entity.type
_entity.pdbx_description
1 polymer ?
#
loop_
_entity_poly.entity_id
_entity_poly.type
_entity_poly.pdbx_seq_one_letter_code
_entity_poly.pdbx_strand_id
1 'polypeptide(L)'
;MTKAHKITDVERADAYLARERAVKRMMPVFEHIDLLVCPTVAAETFRYESNDAYGGLDEARGTSCGIPLEWYEASECFTKIWNYNGYPTLCLPCGTSDDGMPLSVQFAGPPLSEGILCRAGHVFEQATNWHMKHPEVEGEGESNAR
;
A
#
# COMPACT_ATOMS: atom_id res chain seq x y z
N MET A 1 -23.13 9.22 -3.56
CA MET A 1 -23.46 8.09 -2.64
C MET A 1 -24.07 6.97 -3.46
N THR A 2 -23.31 5.93 -3.74
CA THR A 2 -23.82 4.72 -4.40
C THR A 2 -24.78 4.04 -3.44
N LYS A 3 -26.03 3.82 -3.86
CA LYS A 3 -27.00 3.08 -3.06
C LYS A 3 -26.42 1.69 -2.77
N ALA A 4 -26.27 1.36 -1.49
CA ALA A 4 -25.88 0.01 -1.10
C ALA A 4 -26.85 -0.99 -1.75
N HIS A 5 -26.37 -1.79 -2.66
CA HIS A 5 -27.15 -2.85 -3.28
C HIS A 5 -27.51 -3.87 -2.21
N LYS A 6 -28.75 -4.35 -2.21
CA LYS A 6 -29.10 -5.50 -1.37
C LYS A 6 -28.39 -6.72 -1.96
N ILE A 7 -27.31 -7.14 -1.32
CA ILE A 7 -26.56 -8.33 -1.69
C ILE A 7 -27.38 -9.55 -1.27
N THR A 8 -27.65 -10.43 -2.20
CA THR A 8 -28.34 -11.70 -1.95
C THR A 8 -27.40 -12.71 -1.29
N ASP A 9 -27.95 -13.75 -0.66
CA ASP A 9 -27.12 -14.82 -0.06
C ASP A 9 -26.30 -15.59 -1.11
N VAL A 10 -26.83 -15.72 -2.34
CA VAL A 10 -26.12 -16.35 -3.47
C VAL A 10 -24.92 -15.51 -3.86
N GLU A 11 -25.08 -14.19 -4.07
CA GLU A 11 -23.97 -13.28 -4.40
C GLU A 11 -22.89 -13.26 -3.31
N ARG A 12 -23.31 -13.35 -2.04
CA ARG A 12 -22.39 -13.48 -0.92
C ARG A 12 -21.60 -14.78 -0.96
N ALA A 13 -22.27 -15.92 -1.19
CA ALA A 13 -21.62 -17.21 -1.32
C ALA A 13 -20.63 -17.24 -2.49
N ASP A 14 -21.00 -16.69 -3.63
CA ASP A 14 -20.13 -16.58 -4.81
C ASP A 14 -18.89 -15.70 -4.53
N ALA A 15 -19.03 -14.62 -3.78
CA ALA A 15 -17.91 -13.76 -3.37
C ALA A 15 -16.92 -14.52 -2.46
N TYR A 16 -17.41 -15.31 -1.51
CA TYR A 16 -16.55 -16.17 -0.67
C TYR A 16 -15.79 -17.22 -1.51
N LEU A 17 -16.47 -17.89 -2.43
CA LEU A 17 -15.83 -18.85 -3.32
C LEU A 17 -14.81 -18.20 -4.25
N ALA A 18 -15.08 -16.98 -4.71
CA ALA A 18 -14.13 -16.20 -5.50
C ALA A 18 -12.87 -15.84 -4.68
N ARG A 19 -13.04 -15.45 -3.43
CA ARG A 19 -11.93 -15.19 -2.50
C ARG A 19 -11.08 -16.43 -2.25
N GLU A 20 -11.69 -17.59 -1.98
CA GLU A 20 -10.95 -18.84 -1.81
C GLU A 20 -10.14 -19.20 -3.06
N ARG A 21 -10.71 -19.02 -4.25
CA ARG A 21 -9.99 -19.25 -5.52
C ARG A 21 -8.80 -18.30 -5.67
N ALA A 22 -8.95 -17.03 -5.27
CA ALA A 22 -7.85 -16.06 -5.32
C ALA A 22 -6.71 -16.44 -4.36
N VAL A 23 -7.03 -16.85 -3.12
CA VAL A 23 -6.04 -17.36 -2.16
C VAL A 23 -5.27 -18.56 -2.73
N LYS A 24 -5.98 -19.55 -3.25
CA LYS A 24 -5.36 -20.75 -3.83
C LYS A 24 -4.47 -20.46 -5.05
N ARG A 25 -4.79 -19.43 -5.85
CA ARG A 25 -3.97 -19.01 -6.99
C ARG A 25 -2.69 -18.29 -6.56
N MET A 26 -2.72 -17.62 -5.40
CA MET A 26 -1.56 -16.89 -4.89
C MET A 26 -0.56 -17.81 -4.16
N MET A 27 -1.03 -18.89 -3.55
CA MET A 27 -0.17 -19.81 -2.77
C MET A 27 1.08 -20.29 -3.51
N PRO A 28 1.01 -20.72 -4.79
CA PRO A 28 2.19 -21.20 -5.52
C PRO A 28 3.29 -20.16 -5.70
N VAL A 29 2.98 -18.88 -5.64
CA VAL A 29 3.98 -17.80 -5.70
C VAL A 29 4.98 -17.93 -4.56
N PHE A 30 4.48 -18.27 -3.37
CA PHE A 30 5.27 -18.38 -2.14
C PHE A 30 5.91 -19.76 -1.92
N GLU A 31 5.78 -20.70 -2.86
CA GLU A 31 6.52 -21.96 -2.81
C GLU A 31 8.02 -21.78 -3.12
N HIS A 32 8.37 -20.67 -3.79
CA HIS A 32 9.72 -20.41 -4.27
C HIS A 32 10.32 -19.10 -3.76
N ILE A 33 9.55 -18.30 -3.05
CA ILE A 33 9.98 -17.05 -2.45
C ILE A 33 9.44 -16.91 -1.03
N ASP A 34 10.21 -16.30 -0.14
CA ASP A 34 9.77 -16.03 1.24
C ASP A 34 8.88 -14.78 1.32
N LEU A 35 9.21 -13.76 0.52
CA LEU A 35 8.52 -12.48 0.48
C LEU A 35 8.43 -11.96 -0.96
N LEU A 36 7.33 -11.27 -1.25
CA LEU A 36 7.16 -10.46 -2.45
C LEU A 36 7.35 -8.99 -2.08
N VAL A 37 8.13 -8.27 -2.88
CA VAL A 37 8.38 -6.83 -2.67
C VAL A 37 7.78 -6.06 -3.83
N CYS A 38 6.99 -5.04 -3.51
CA CYS A 38 6.40 -4.15 -4.51
C CYS A 38 6.24 -2.73 -3.93
N PRO A 39 5.99 -1.71 -4.76
CA PRO A 39 5.54 -0.42 -4.25
C PRO A 39 4.24 -0.58 -3.45
N THR A 40 4.02 0.27 -2.46
CA THR A 40 2.72 0.29 -1.76
C THR A 40 1.65 0.88 -2.67
N VAL A 41 2.01 1.93 -3.41
CA VAL A 41 1.15 2.66 -4.35
C VAL A 41 1.91 2.82 -5.67
N ALA A 42 1.22 2.72 -6.80
CA ALA A 42 1.84 2.87 -8.13
C ALA A 42 1.94 4.32 -8.61
N ALA A 43 1.56 5.27 -7.78
CA ALA A 43 1.60 6.71 -8.08
C ALA A 43 2.30 7.47 -6.95
N GLU A 44 2.88 8.59 -7.28
CA GLU A 44 3.37 9.55 -6.29
C GLU A 44 2.20 10.23 -5.57
N THR A 45 2.49 10.81 -4.40
CA THR A 45 1.50 11.59 -3.66
C THR A 45 1.14 12.84 -4.45
N PHE A 46 -0.16 13.12 -4.56
CA PHE A 46 -0.68 14.32 -5.25
C PHE A 46 -0.97 15.44 -4.25
N ARG A 47 -1.05 16.67 -4.75
CA ARG A 47 -1.43 17.82 -3.94
C ARG A 47 -2.93 17.78 -3.66
N TYR A 48 -3.30 17.99 -2.39
CA TYR A 48 -4.69 18.16 -2.00
C TYR A 48 -5.11 19.62 -2.27
N GLU A 49 -6.08 19.80 -3.14
CA GLU A 49 -6.71 21.11 -3.35
C GLU A 49 -8.01 21.21 -2.54
N SER A 50 -8.10 22.25 -1.72
CA SER A 50 -9.03 22.35 -0.57
C SER A 50 -10.53 22.39 -0.90
N ASN A 51 -10.92 22.45 -2.15
CA ASN A 51 -12.34 22.61 -2.55
C ASN A 51 -12.99 21.33 -3.09
N ASP A 52 -12.24 20.28 -3.23
CA ASP A 52 -12.77 19.02 -3.71
C ASP A 52 -12.16 17.89 -2.87
N ALA A 53 -12.97 17.20 -2.10
CA ALA A 53 -12.51 16.08 -1.26
C ALA A 53 -11.82 14.95 -2.05
N TYR A 54 -11.93 15.00 -3.36
CA TYR A 54 -11.31 14.09 -4.32
C TYR A 54 -10.67 14.84 -5.51
N GLY A 55 -10.51 16.18 -5.42
CA GLY A 55 -10.14 17.12 -6.48
C GLY A 55 -8.74 16.86 -6.90
N GLY A 56 -7.93 16.45 -7.09
CA GLY A 56 -6.58 16.13 -7.59
C GLY A 56 -6.45 14.70 -8.14
N LEU A 57 -7.51 13.90 -8.00
CA LEU A 57 -7.48 12.50 -8.42
C LEU A 57 -7.43 12.32 -9.93
N ASP A 58 -8.01 13.25 -10.68
CA ASP A 58 -8.07 13.19 -12.14
C ASP A 58 -6.72 13.53 -12.80
N GLU A 59 -5.83 14.24 -12.08
CA GLU A 59 -4.53 14.63 -12.59
C GLU A 59 -3.40 13.67 -12.18
N ALA A 60 -3.57 12.97 -11.07
CA ALA A 60 -2.58 12.02 -10.58
C ALA A 60 -2.66 10.70 -11.37
N ARG A 61 -1.74 10.49 -12.26
CA ARG A 61 -1.61 9.27 -13.05
C ARG A 61 -0.37 8.50 -12.63
N GLY A 62 -0.55 7.22 -12.36
CA GLY A 62 0.55 6.29 -12.13
C GLY A 62 0.79 5.40 -13.34
N THR A 63 1.82 4.59 -13.25
CA THR A 63 2.06 3.51 -14.21
C THR A 63 2.35 2.22 -13.48
N SER A 64 1.87 1.11 -14.01
CA SER A 64 2.29 -0.22 -13.58
C SER A 64 2.83 -0.98 -14.77
N CYS A 65 4.08 -1.40 -14.72
CA CYS A 65 4.79 -2.05 -15.82
C CYS A 65 4.71 -1.25 -17.14
N GLY A 66 4.75 0.10 -17.07
CA GLY A 66 4.63 0.98 -18.21
C GLY A 66 3.21 1.19 -18.74
N ILE A 67 2.19 0.64 -18.08
CA ILE A 67 0.78 0.84 -18.43
C ILE A 67 0.25 2.02 -17.60
N PRO A 68 -0.27 3.09 -18.23
CA PRO A 68 -0.91 4.19 -17.51
C PRO A 68 -2.12 3.67 -16.71
N LEU A 69 -2.24 4.11 -15.46
CA LEU A 69 -3.36 3.81 -14.58
C LEU A 69 -4.07 5.10 -14.18
N GLU A 70 -5.38 5.06 -14.08
CA GLU A 70 -6.12 6.09 -13.38
C GLU A 70 -5.70 6.11 -11.91
N TRP A 71 -5.76 7.26 -11.27
CA TRP A 71 -5.25 7.40 -9.89
C TRP A 71 -5.86 6.36 -8.93
N TYR A 72 -7.15 6.12 -9.02
CA TYR A 72 -7.83 5.14 -8.18
C TYR A 72 -7.25 3.72 -8.35
N GLU A 73 -6.98 3.32 -9.60
CA GLU A 73 -6.34 2.04 -9.90
C GLU A 73 -4.89 2.01 -9.43
N ALA A 74 -4.16 3.12 -9.62
CA ALA A 74 -2.79 3.25 -9.17
C ALA A 74 -2.66 3.18 -7.64
N SER A 75 -3.59 3.78 -6.90
CA SER A 75 -3.59 3.77 -5.43
C SER A 75 -3.90 2.39 -4.83
N GLU A 76 -4.63 1.53 -5.55
CA GLU A 76 -5.11 0.27 -5.01
C GLU A 76 -4.47 -0.98 -5.63
N CYS A 77 -3.80 -0.87 -6.79
CA CYS A 77 -3.36 -2.04 -7.56
C CYS A 77 -2.41 -2.97 -6.78
N PHE A 78 -1.61 -2.44 -5.87
CA PHE A 78 -0.69 -3.22 -5.04
C PHE A 78 -1.22 -3.54 -3.64
N THR A 79 -2.32 -2.95 -3.19
CA THR A 79 -2.87 -3.18 -1.85
C THR A 79 -4.14 -4.03 -1.87
N LYS A 80 -4.95 -3.86 -2.89
CA LYS A 80 -6.27 -4.52 -3.03
C LYS A 80 -6.21 -6.03 -2.93
N ILE A 81 -5.20 -6.65 -3.52
CA ILE A 81 -5.05 -8.11 -3.53
C ILE A 81 -4.80 -8.67 -2.12
N TRP A 82 -3.99 -8.00 -1.32
CA TRP A 82 -3.66 -8.44 0.05
C TRP A 82 -4.84 -8.27 0.99
N ASN A 83 -5.57 -7.15 0.85
CA ASN A 83 -6.82 -6.94 1.57
C ASN A 83 -7.87 -7.99 1.22
N TYR A 84 -7.93 -8.39 -0.05
CA TYR A 84 -8.91 -9.36 -0.53
C TYR A 84 -8.59 -10.78 -0.07
N ASN A 85 -7.34 -11.22 -0.17
CA ASN A 85 -6.93 -12.57 0.17
C ASN A 85 -6.52 -12.74 1.65
N GLY A 86 -6.26 -11.64 2.39
CA GLY A 86 -5.91 -11.66 3.80
C GLY A 86 -4.46 -12.08 4.08
N TYR A 87 -3.56 -11.85 3.12
CA TYR A 87 -2.13 -12.10 3.31
C TYR A 87 -1.50 -10.94 4.09
N PRO A 88 -0.56 -11.22 5.00
CA PRO A 88 0.11 -10.19 5.78
C PRO A 88 1.02 -9.33 4.89
N THR A 89 1.05 -8.03 5.18
CA THR A 89 1.94 -7.08 4.53
C THR A 89 2.58 -6.15 5.54
N LEU A 90 3.76 -5.65 5.20
CA LEU A 90 4.48 -4.62 5.93
C LEU A 90 4.88 -3.51 4.97
N CYS A 91 4.46 -2.28 5.25
CA CYS A 91 4.84 -1.09 4.47
C CYS A 91 5.88 -0.29 5.22
N LEU A 92 6.92 0.14 4.51
CA LEU A 92 8.04 0.90 5.07
C LEU A 92 8.38 2.09 4.16
N PRO A 93 8.80 3.23 4.74
CA PRO A 93 9.32 4.34 3.93
C PRO A 93 10.59 3.91 3.22
N CYS A 94 10.71 4.24 1.93
CA CYS A 94 11.86 3.81 1.12
C CYS A 94 12.50 4.93 0.29
N GLY A 95 11.99 6.14 0.41
CA GLY A 95 12.51 7.27 -0.36
C GLY A 95 11.60 8.47 -0.30
N THR A 96 11.95 9.45 -1.13
CA THR A 96 11.11 10.62 -1.42
C THR A 96 11.04 10.81 -2.93
N SER A 97 9.92 11.36 -3.41
CA SER A 97 9.81 11.84 -4.79
C SER A 97 10.70 13.08 -5.01
N ASP A 98 10.78 13.55 -6.26
CA ASP A 98 11.50 14.78 -6.61
C ASP A 98 10.93 16.01 -5.88
N ASP A 99 9.63 16.00 -5.59
CA ASP A 99 8.93 17.03 -4.80
C ASP A 99 9.09 16.85 -3.26
N GLY A 100 9.88 15.86 -2.81
CA GLY A 100 10.13 15.60 -1.39
C GLY A 100 9.02 14.82 -0.67
N MET A 101 8.03 14.31 -1.39
CA MET A 101 6.94 13.53 -0.79
C MET A 101 7.39 12.10 -0.48
N PRO A 102 6.94 11.48 0.64
CA PRO A 102 7.38 10.16 1.03
C PRO A 102 6.91 9.07 0.05
N LEU A 103 7.83 8.16 -0.26
CA LEU A 103 7.57 6.94 -1.01
C LEU A 103 7.64 5.73 -0.08
N SER A 104 6.89 4.68 -0.38
CA SER A 104 6.86 3.48 0.43
C SER A 104 6.98 2.19 -0.39
N VAL A 105 7.69 1.23 0.19
CA VAL A 105 7.79 -0.15 -0.27
C VAL A 105 6.89 -1.04 0.57
N GLN A 106 6.31 -2.06 -0.04
CA GLN A 106 5.49 -3.06 0.63
C GLN A 106 6.13 -4.43 0.50
N PHE A 107 6.26 -5.11 1.63
CA PHE A 107 6.62 -6.52 1.70
C PHE A 107 5.36 -7.32 1.96
N ALA A 108 5.10 -8.35 1.16
CA ALA A 108 3.97 -9.25 1.33
C ALA A 108 4.47 -10.67 1.52
N GLY A 109 3.86 -11.41 2.41
CA GLY A 109 4.24 -12.78 2.71
C GLY A 109 3.06 -13.76 2.70
N PRO A 110 3.31 -15.07 2.74
CA PRO A 110 2.28 -16.06 2.86
C PRO A 110 1.52 -15.93 4.20
N PRO A 111 0.37 -16.58 4.37
CA PRO A 111 -0.35 -16.56 5.64
C PRO A 111 0.53 -16.94 6.83
N LEU A 112 0.41 -16.24 7.95
CA LEU A 112 1.16 -16.45 9.20
C LEU A 112 2.67 -16.17 9.08
N SER A 113 3.10 -15.33 8.14
CA SER A 113 4.50 -14.95 7.94
C SER A 113 4.89 -13.61 8.56
N GLU A 114 4.10 -13.05 9.47
CA GLU A 114 4.35 -11.76 10.11
C GLU A 114 5.76 -11.68 10.73
N GLY A 115 6.24 -12.78 11.31
CA GLY A 115 7.59 -12.86 11.87
C GLY A 115 8.70 -12.68 10.83
N ILE A 116 8.51 -13.18 9.60
CA ILE A 116 9.46 -13.00 8.49
C ILE A 116 9.40 -11.55 8.02
N LEU A 117 8.19 -10.99 7.87
CA LEU A 117 7.99 -9.60 7.49
C LEU A 117 8.67 -8.64 8.46
N CYS A 118 8.48 -8.82 9.77
CA CYS A 118 9.13 -8.00 10.79
C CYS A 118 10.65 -8.09 10.74
N ARG A 119 11.21 -9.28 10.53
CA ARG A 119 12.67 -9.44 10.38
C ARG A 119 13.19 -8.75 9.14
N ALA A 120 12.52 -8.92 8.00
CA ALA A 120 12.90 -8.24 6.75
C ALA A 120 12.81 -6.72 6.88
N GLY A 121 11.74 -6.22 7.51
CA GLY A 121 11.57 -4.81 7.81
C GLY A 121 12.67 -4.26 8.71
N HIS A 122 13.01 -4.97 9.78
CA HIS A 122 14.12 -4.59 10.66
C HIS A 122 15.47 -4.52 9.93
N VAL A 123 15.77 -5.51 9.10
CA VAL A 123 17.01 -5.49 8.28
C VAL A 123 16.99 -4.31 7.31
N PHE A 124 15.85 -4.01 6.69
CA PHE A 124 15.71 -2.86 5.81
C PHE A 124 15.94 -1.53 6.55
N GLU A 125 15.38 -1.36 7.74
CA GLU A 125 15.58 -0.17 8.58
C GLU A 125 17.03 -0.02 9.04
N GLN A 126 17.72 -1.12 9.36
CA GLN A 126 19.16 -1.09 9.69
C GLN A 126 20.05 -0.72 8.50
N ALA A 127 19.61 -1.04 7.28
CA ALA A 127 20.35 -0.74 6.05
C ALA A 127 20.02 0.65 5.49
N THR A 128 19.00 1.33 6.01
CA THR A 128 18.51 2.61 5.51
C THR A 128 18.20 3.57 6.67
N ASN A 129 18.07 4.86 6.36
CA ASN A 129 17.70 5.87 7.35
C ASN A 129 16.30 6.47 7.11
N TRP A 130 15.48 5.82 6.29
CA TRP A 130 14.18 6.39 5.91
C TRP A 130 13.22 6.52 7.07
N HIS A 131 13.23 5.56 8.00
CA HIS A 131 12.40 5.56 9.21
C HIS A 131 12.76 6.70 10.19
N MET A 132 13.93 7.32 10.05
CA MET A 132 14.38 8.46 10.88
C MET A 132 14.00 9.81 10.27
N LYS A 133 13.47 9.83 9.05
CA LYS A 133 13.08 11.08 8.38
C LYS A 133 11.64 11.43 8.76
N HIS A 134 11.48 12.60 9.35
CA HIS A 134 10.19 13.15 9.74
C HIS A 134 9.99 14.51 9.06
N PRO A 135 8.75 14.92 8.75
CA PRO A 135 8.48 16.28 8.30
C PRO A 135 8.87 17.28 9.41
N GLU A 136 9.36 18.43 9.02
CA GLU A 136 9.55 19.54 9.97
C GLU A 136 8.17 20.05 10.38
N VAL A 137 7.87 19.96 11.67
CA VAL A 137 6.63 20.49 12.25
C VAL A 137 6.93 21.90 12.73
N GLU A 138 6.33 22.92 12.09
CA GLU A 138 6.44 24.30 12.56
C GLU A 138 5.92 24.38 14.00
N GLY A 139 6.78 24.70 14.97
CA GLY A 139 6.42 24.89 16.39
C GLY A 139 7.23 24.11 17.43
N GLU A 140 8.07 23.14 17.06
CA GLU A 140 8.87 22.40 18.04
C GLU A 140 10.23 23.08 18.43
N GLY A 141 10.51 24.24 17.83
CA GLY A 141 11.80 24.96 18.04
C GLY A 141 11.95 25.75 19.36
N GLU A 142 10.94 25.91 20.20
CA GLU A 142 10.99 26.82 21.35
C GLU A 142 10.81 26.18 22.73
N SER A 143 10.73 24.88 22.88
CA SER A 143 10.41 24.21 24.16
C SER A 143 11.59 23.69 24.99
N ASN A 144 12.85 23.80 24.55
CA ASN A 144 14.01 23.26 25.30
C ASN A 144 15.03 24.29 25.71
N ALA A 145 14.59 25.48 26.15
CA ALA A 145 15.45 26.45 26.83
C ALA A 145 14.76 27.03 28.09
N ARG A 146 14.57 26.18 29.11
CA ARG A 146 14.44 26.62 30.50
C ARG A 146 14.89 25.55 31.47
#